data_4428af72c4ffa0d3ecfb67a6945dce0c
#
_entry.id   4428af72c4ffa0d3ecfb67a6945dce0c
#
_cell.length_a   1.000
_cell.length_b   1.000
_cell.length_c   1.000
_cell.angle_alpha   90.00
_cell.angle_beta   90.00
_cell.angle_gamma   90.00
#
_symmetry.space_group_name_H-M   'P 1'
#
loop_
_entity.id
_entity.type
_entity.pdbx_description
1 polymer ?
#
loop_
_entity_poly.entity_id
_entity_poly.type
_entity_poly.pdbx_seq_one_letter_code
_entity_poly.pdbx_strand_id
1 'polypeptide(L)'
;ALFLLAFISLLLTLVSFKYLLKPLLTLLLLCSASATYFMGSYGVSIDTVMVQNIFETNPDEAGALLSVRMLGYLLVLGVLPATLVWCTPVRYPRFFRGLLNKLLMITACLVTVAVMVGSFYSTYAPIFRDEDKLTHYINPTNYIYAVSKYVKQRFGSKESLVVQPIGLDSTVGAELMARPKKSLWIFEVGE
;
A
#
# COMPACT_ATOMS: atom_id res chain seq x y z
N ALA A 1 -15.45 -12.01 -0.69
CA ALA A 1 -15.24 -12.00 0.77
C ALA A 1 -14.40 -13.21 1.24
N LEU A 2 -14.75 -14.45 0.90
CA LEU A 2 -14.08 -15.68 1.39
C LEU A 2 -12.63 -15.80 0.90
N PHE A 3 -12.35 -15.41 -0.34
CA PHE A 3 -11.00 -15.33 -0.90
C PHE A 3 -10.10 -14.37 -0.10
N LEU A 4 -10.59 -13.15 0.15
CA LEU A 4 -9.85 -12.16 0.93
C LEU A 4 -9.61 -12.62 2.37
N LEU A 5 -10.61 -13.25 3.00
CA LEU A 5 -10.48 -13.79 4.33
C LEU A 5 -9.43 -14.90 4.39
N ALA A 6 -9.42 -15.82 3.43
CA ALA A 6 -8.41 -16.88 3.34
C ALA A 6 -7.01 -16.30 3.09
N PHE A 7 -6.90 -15.31 2.21
CA PHE A 7 -5.63 -14.65 1.89
C PHE A 7 -5.05 -13.88 3.09
N ILE A 8 -5.88 -13.07 3.76
CA ILE A 8 -5.46 -12.34 4.97
C ILE A 8 -5.10 -13.32 6.09
N SER A 9 -5.88 -14.38 6.27
CA SER A 9 -5.59 -15.43 7.28
C SER A 9 -4.26 -16.13 6.99
N LEU A 10 -3.95 -16.38 5.72
CA LEU A 10 -2.65 -16.93 5.29
C LEU A 10 -1.51 -15.99 5.69
N LEU A 11 -1.60 -14.71 5.33
CA LEU A 11 -0.58 -13.71 5.67
C LEU A 11 -0.37 -13.60 7.18
N LEU A 12 -1.45 -13.50 7.94
CA LEU A 12 -1.39 -13.43 9.41
C LEU A 12 -0.80 -14.68 10.04
N THR A 13 -1.11 -15.87 9.48
CA THR A 13 -0.55 -17.14 9.97
C THR A 13 0.94 -17.23 9.75
N LEU A 14 1.45 -16.76 8.59
CA LEU A 14 2.88 -16.70 8.29
C LEU A 14 3.64 -15.84 9.31
N VAL A 15 3.06 -14.69 9.68
CA VAL A 15 3.68 -13.74 10.60
C VAL A 15 3.30 -13.99 12.07
N SER A 16 2.50 -15.01 12.35
CA SER A 16 2.02 -15.36 13.69
C SER A 16 3.14 -15.93 14.58
N PHE A 17 3.99 -15.03 15.11
CA PHE A 17 4.97 -15.34 16.16
C PHE A 17 4.49 -14.80 17.50
N LYS A 18 4.88 -15.51 18.59
CA LYS A 18 4.39 -15.25 19.96
C LYS A 18 4.47 -13.77 20.39
N TYR A 19 5.52 -13.08 20.05
CA TYR A 19 5.74 -11.70 20.48
C TYR A 19 5.46 -10.66 19.39
N LEU A 20 5.36 -11.09 18.14
CA LEU A 20 5.21 -10.20 16.99
C LEU A 20 3.73 -10.00 16.57
N LEU A 21 2.87 -10.97 16.84
CA LEU A 21 1.49 -10.97 16.37
C LEU A 21 0.70 -9.76 16.88
N LYS A 22 0.70 -9.52 18.19
CA LYS A 22 -0.06 -8.43 18.80
C LYS A 22 0.42 -7.03 18.37
N PRO A 23 1.71 -6.70 18.44
CA PRO A 23 2.19 -5.39 17.98
C PRO A 23 2.00 -5.20 16.46
N LEU A 24 2.18 -6.25 15.67
CA LEU A 24 1.93 -6.16 14.23
C LEU A 24 0.45 -5.90 13.91
N LEU A 25 -0.46 -6.64 14.56
CA LEU A 25 -1.91 -6.39 14.40
C LEU A 25 -2.29 -4.97 14.82
N THR A 26 -1.72 -4.48 15.92
CA THR A 26 -1.95 -3.10 16.37
C THR A 26 -1.50 -2.09 15.31
N LEU A 27 -0.30 -2.29 14.77
CA LEU A 27 0.23 -1.43 13.70
C LEU A 27 -0.66 -1.47 12.45
N LEU A 28 -1.04 -2.67 12.01
CA LEU A 28 -1.92 -2.84 10.84
C LEU A 28 -3.29 -2.18 11.05
N LEU A 29 -3.87 -2.28 12.25
CA LEU A 29 -5.15 -1.66 12.57
C LEU A 29 -5.05 -0.13 12.56
N LEU A 30 -4.00 0.44 13.14
CA LEU A 30 -3.78 1.88 13.13
C LEU A 30 -3.53 2.41 11.70
N CYS A 31 -2.69 1.72 10.93
CA CYS A 31 -2.47 2.08 9.52
C CYS A 31 -3.75 1.97 8.68
N SER A 32 -4.55 0.90 8.89
CA SER A 32 -5.83 0.74 8.20
C SER A 32 -6.84 1.82 8.57
N ALA A 33 -6.90 2.22 9.85
CA ALA A 33 -7.78 3.29 10.30
C ALA A 33 -7.39 4.63 9.67
N SER A 34 -6.10 4.96 9.63
CA SER A 34 -5.57 6.15 8.95
C SER A 34 -5.87 6.13 7.46
N ALA A 35 -5.56 5.01 6.78
CA ALA A 35 -5.84 4.84 5.36
C ALA A 35 -7.33 5.03 5.04
N THR A 36 -8.22 4.43 5.85
CA THR A 36 -9.67 4.56 5.68
C THR A 36 -10.14 6.01 5.83
N TYR A 37 -9.55 6.75 6.78
CA TYR A 37 -9.84 8.18 6.94
C TYR A 37 -9.43 8.98 5.71
N PHE A 38 -8.18 8.83 5.24
CA PHE A 38 -7.67 9.59 4.09
C PHE A 38 -8.41 9.23 2.80
N MET A 39 -8.66 7.96 2.54
CA MET A 39 -9.44 7.51 1.39
C MET A 39 -10.88 8.05 1.42
N GLY A 40 -11.52 8.03 2.58
CA GLY A 40 -12.91 8.47 2.73
C GLY A 40 -13.08 9.99 2.78
N SER A 41 -12.10 10.74 3.32
CA SER A 41 -12.22 12.19 3.50
C SER A 41 -11.66 12.99 2.34
N TYR A 42 -10.63 12.48 1.67
CA TYR A 42 -9.94 13.17 0.58
C TYR A 42 -10.14 12.49 -0.78
N GLY A 43 -10.76 11.30 -0.82
CA GLY A 43 -10.97 10.56 -2.07
C GLY A 43 -9.68 10.07 -2.72
N VAL A 44 -8.57 10.04 -1.98
CA VAL A 44 -7.26 9.62 -2.48
C VAL A 44 -7.05 8.13 -2.25
N SER A 45 -6.37 7.45 -3.19
CA SER A 45 -5.88 6.10 -2.98
C SER A 45 -4.51 6.12 -2.31
N ILE A 46 -4.25 5.14 -1.43
CA ILE A 46 -2.92 4.99 -0.83
C ILE A 46 -2.02 4.28 -1.84
N ASP A 47 -1.36 5.06 -2.66
CA ASP A 47 -0.37 4.61 -3.63
C ASP A 47 1.07 4.94 -3.20
N THR A 48 2.03 4.66 -4.07
CA THR A 48 3.45 4.92 -3.79
C THR A 48 3.75 6.41 -3.62
N VAL A 49 3.04 7.27 -4.36
CA VAL A 49 3.20 8.73 -4.29
C VAL A 49 2.68 9.25 -2.95
N MET A 50 1.53 8.75 -2.51
CA MET A 50 0.97 9.11 -1.19
C MET A 50 1.89 8.67 -0.05
N VAL A 51 2.50 7.48 -0.15
CA VAL A 51 3.50 7.01 0.82
C VAL A 51 4.74 7.91 0.81
N GLN A 52 5.22 8.29 -0.36
CA GLN A 52 6.33 9.24 -0.48
C GLN A 52 5.99 10.58 0.19
N ASN A 53 4.82 11.14 -0.11
CA ASN A 53 4.36 12.37 0.51
C ASN A 53 4.31 12.27 2.04
N ILE A 54 3.82 11.16 2.61
CA ILE A 54 3.81 10.94 4.06
C ILE A 54 5.22 11.03 4.66
N PHE A 55 6.24 10.46 3.98
CA PHE A 55 7.63 10.49 4.46
C PHE A 55 8.34 11.82 4.22
N GLU A 56 7.90 12.60 3.23
CA GLU A 56 8.50 13.89 2.86
C GLU A 56 7.74 15.09 3.42
N THR A 57 6.54 14.88 4.02
CA THR A 57 5.73 15.93 4.64
C THR A 57 6.41 16.52 5.87
N ASN A 58 6.42 17.83 5.95
CA ASN A 58 6.92 18.58 7.10
C ASN A 58 6.01 18.43 8.33
N PRO A 59 6.56 18.51 9.57
CA PRO A 59 5.77 18.41 10.81
C PRO A 59 4.60 19.39 10.89
N ASP A 60 4.75 20.61 10.37
CA ASP A 60 3.71 21.64 10.39
C ASP A 60 2.54 21.26 9.46
N GLU A 61 2.81 20.72 8.29
CA GLU A 61 1.80 20.21 7.36
C GLU A 61 1.11 18.97 7.92
N ALA A 62 1.87 18.05 8.55
CA ALA A 62 1.32 16.88 9.21
C ALA A 62 0.37 17.30 10.35
N GLY A 63 0.69 18.36 11.10
CA GLY A 63 -0.16 18.93 12.14
C GLY A 63 -1.49 19.46 11.59
N ALA A 64 -1.48 20.09 10.42
CA ALA A 64 -2.69 20.61 9.77
C ALA A 64 -3.64 19.49 9.29
N LEU A 65 -3.13 18.30 9.01
CA LEU A 65 -3.93 17.12 8.63
C LEU A 65 -4.60 16.45 9.83
N LEU A 66 -4.14 16.73 11.06
CA LEU A 66 -4.72 16.19 12.28
C LEU A 66 -6.05 16.91 12.60
N SER A 67 -7.14 16.25 12.32
CA SER A 67 -8.49 16.73 12.62
C SER A 67 -9.16 15.90 13.71
N VAL A 68 -10.13 16.50 14.42
CA VAL A 68 -10.94 15.77 15.42
C VAL A 68 -11.63 14.56 14.76
N ARG A 69 -12.00 14.67 13.49
CA ARG A 69 -12.60 13.59 12.72
C ARG A 69 -11.59 12.43 12.50
N MET A 70 -10.34 12.74 12.18
CA MET A 70 -9.27 11.75 12.06
C MET A 70 -9.04 11.02 13.39
N LEU A 71 -9.04 11.76 14.50
CA LEU A 71 -8.91 11.16 15.83
C LEU A 71 -10.05 10.18 16.12
N GLY A 72 -11.28 10.53 15.74
CA GLY A 72 -12.44 9.64 15.85
C GLY A 72 -12.26 8.33 15.06
N TYR A 73 -11.80 8.41 13.82
CA TYR A 73 -11.49 7.21 13.01
C TYR A 73 -10.39 6.35 13.65
N LEU A 74 -9.31 6.99 14.10
CA LEU A 74 -8.21 6.28 14.79
C LEU A 74 -8.68 5.59 16.07
N LEU A 75 -9.50 6.25 16.89
CA LEU A 75 -10.02 5.67 18.12
C LEU A 75 -10.95 4.48 17.84
N VAL A 76 -11.93 4.66 16.95
CA VAL A 76 -12.97 3.64 16.72
C VAL A 76 -12.44 2.47 15.87
N LEU A 77 -11.69 2.73 14.81
CA LEU A 77 -11.22 1.69 13.89
C LEU A 77 -9.81 1.20 14.19
N GLY A 78 -9.01 1.95 14.92
CA GLY A 78 -7.64 1.60 15.27
C GLY A 78 -7.51 1.13 16.71
N VAL A 79 -7.69 2.05 17.67
CA VAL A 79 -7.41 1.81 19.09
C VAL A 79 -8.38 0.80 19.70
N LEU A 80 -9.68 0.95 19.47
CA LEU A 80 -10.69 0.06 20.05
C LEU A 80 -10.49 -1.41 19.63
N PRO A 81 -10.34 -1.77 18.34
CA PRO A 81 -10.03 -3.16 17.99
C PRO A 81 -8.62 -3.58 18.44
N ALA A 82 -7.64 -2.69 18.49
CA ALA A 82 -6.33 -3.00 19.04
C ALA A 82 -6.40 -3.38 20.52
N THR A 83 -7.17 -2.65 21.34
CA THR A 83 -7.38 -3.01 22.75
C THR A 83 -8.05 -4.37 22.91
N LEU A 84 -9.02 -4.71 22.05
CA LEU A 84 -9.62 -6.04 22.04
C LEU A 84 -8.59 -7.14 21.74
N VAL A 85 -7.67 -6.91 20.80
CA VAL A 85 -6.56 -7.83 20.51
C VAL A 85 -5.64 -8.01 21.72
N TRP A 86 -5.36 -6.93 22.45
CA TRP A 86 -4.51 -7.01 23.65
C TRP A 86 -5.20 -7.69 24.82
N CYS A 87 -6.49 -7.47 25.02
CA CYS A 87 -7.31 -8.13 26.05
C CYS A 87 -7.54 -9.61 25.77
N THR A 88 -7.43 -10.05 24.51
CA THR A 88 -7.64 -11.46 24.16
C THR A 88 -6.41 -12.29 24.52
N PRO A 89 -6.53 -13.33 25.40
CA PRO A 89 -5.44 -14.19 25.75
C PRO A 89 -5.13 -15.17 24.60
N VAL A 90 -4.03 -14.96 23.88
CA VAL A 90 -3.58 -15.85 22.83
C VAL A 90 -2.76 -16.98 23.45
N ARG A 91 -3.28 -18.20 23.41
CA ARG A 91 -2.60 -19.40 23.91
C ARG A 91 -1.73 -19.99 22.78
N TYR A 92 -0.44 -20.03 23.03
CA TYR A 92 0.51 -20.66 22.11
C TYR A 92 0.73 -22.11 22.52
N PRO A 93 0.46 -23.09 21.64
CA PRO A 93 0.72 -24.50 21.94
C PRO A 93 2.23 -24.77 21.97
N ARG A 94 2.63 -25.95 22.46
CA ARG A 94 4.03 -26.42 22.42
C ARG A 94 4.57 -26.39 20.99
N PHE A 95 5.85 -26.18 20.83
CA PHE A 95 6.51 -25.90 19.55
C PHE A 95 6.05 -26.82 18.40
N PHE A 96 6.11 -28.13 18.58
CA PHE A 96 5.70 -29.10 17.54
C PHE A 96 4.21 -29.02 17.18
N ARG A 97 3.33 -28.91 18.17
CA ARG A 97 1.88 -28.72 17.91
C ARG A 97 1.60 -27.36 17.27
N GLY A 98 2.35 -26.33 17.68
CA GLY A 98 2.24 -25.02 17.08
C GLY A 98 2.65 -25.01 15.61
N LEU A 99 3.73 -25.69 15.27
CA LEU A 99 4.18 -25.84 13.89
C LEU A 99 3.17 -26.63 13.04
N LEU A 100 2.67 -27.76 13.57
CA LEU A 100 1.68 -28.57 12.87
C LEU A 100 0.39 -27.79 12.61
N ASN A 101 -0.11 -27.06 13.62
CA ASN A 101 -1.31 -26.24 13.47
C ASN A 101 -1.11 -25.13 12.43
N LYS A 102 0.09 -24.48 12.41
CA LYS A 102 0.42 -23.49 11.39
C LYS A 102 0.42 -24.12 9.98
N LEU A 103 1.07 -25.26 9.82
CA LEU A 103 1.10 -25.97 8.54
C LEU A 103 -0.32 -26.32 8.07
N LEU A 104 -1.15 -26.87 8.96
CA LEU A 104 -2.54 -27.18 8.65
C LEU A 104 -3.33 -25.94 8.22
N MET A 105 -3.19 -24.83 8.95
CA MET A 105 -3.85 -23.56 8.58
C MET A 105 -3.36 -23.03 7.24
N ILE A 106 -2.05 -23.04 6.99
CA ILE A 106 -1.48 -22.62 5.71
C ILE A 106 -2.02 -23.48 4.58
N THR A 107 -1.99 -24.81 4.75
CA THR A 107 -2.51 -25.76 3.75
C THR A 107 -4.00 -25.54 3.50
N ALA A 108 -4.81 -25.39 4.55
CA ALA A 108 -6.24 -25.11 4.42
C ALA A 108 -6.51 -23.79 3.68
N CYS A 109 -5.78 -22.73 4.00
CA CYS A 109 -5.90 -21.45 3.30
C CYS A 109 -5.48 -21.56 1.82
N LEU A 110 -4.38 -22.24 1.52
CA LEU A 110 -3.91 -22.45 0.15
C LEU A 110 -4.90 -23.28 -0.67
N VAL A 111 -5.44 -24.36 -0.09
CA VAL A 111 -6.46 -25.18 -0.75
C VAL A 111 -7.73 -24.35 -1.01
N THR A 112 -8.18 -23.55 -0.04
CA THR A 112 -9.34 -22.66 -0.22
C THR A 112 -9.10 -21.65 -1.34
N VAL A 113 -7.95 -21.02 -1.38
CA VAL A 113 -7.58 -20.08 -2.46
C VAL A 113 -7.52 -20.80 -3.80
N ALA A 114 -6.85 -21.96 -3.89
CA ALA A 114 -6.73 -22.73 -5.12
C ALA A 114 -8.09 -23.20 -5.66
N VAL A 115 -8.97 -23.71 -4.78
CA VAL A 115 -10.33 -24.12 -5.16
C VAL A 115 -11.14 -22.91 -5.66
N MET A 116 -11.05 -21.76 -4.98
CA MET A 116 -11.78 -20.57 -5.41
C MET A 116 -11.27 -20.03 -6.75
N VAL A 117 -9.95 -19.94 -6.92
CA VAL A 117 -9.36 -19.49 -8.19
C VAL A 117 -9.69 -20.47 -9.30
N GLY A 118 -9.59 -21.78 -9.07
CA GLY A 118 -9.93 -22.82 -10.05
C GLY A 118 -11.40 -22.81 -10.45
N SER A 119 -12.31 -22.72 -9.47
CA SER A 119 -13.76 -22.74 -9.72
C SER A 119 -14.28 -21.48 -10.41
N PHE A 120 -13.64 -20.33 -10.18
CA PHE A 120 -14.08 -19.04 -10.70
C PHE A 120 -13.00 -18.38 -11.57
N TYR A 121 -12.17 -19.17 -12.24
CA TYR A 121 -11.05 -18.70 -13.04
C TYR A 121 -11.45 -17.64 -14.06
N SER A 122 -12.57 -17.85 -14.77
CA SER A 122 -13.08 -16.91 -15.77
C SER A 122 -13.46 -15.54 -15.17
N THR A 123 -13.89 -15.53 -13.90
CA THR A 123 -14.25 -14.29 -13.19
C THR A 123 -13.00 -13.59 -12.62
N TYR A 124 -12.01 -14.36 -12.16
CA TYR A 124 -10.79 -13.81 -11.57
C TYR A 124 -9.72 -13.44 -12.59
N ALA A 125 -9.67 -14.11 -13.75
CA ALA A 125 -8.65 -13.85 -14.78
C ALA A 125 -8.59 -12.39 -15.24
N PRO A 126 -9.70 -11.68 -15.55
CA PRO A 126 -9.64 -10.26 -15.89
C PRO A 126 -9.20 -9.38 -14.71
N ILE A 127 -9.55 -9.78 -13.48
CA ILE A 127 -9.17 -9.08 -12.26
C ILE A 127 -7.65 -9.15 -12.03
N PHE A 128 -7.03 -10.31 -12.25
CA PHE A 128 -5.58 -10.47 -12.14
C PHE A 128 -4.79 -9.78 -13.26
N ARG A 129 -5.42 -9.50 -14.42
CA ARG A 129 -4.78 -8.74 -15.50
C ARG A 129 -4.72 -7.24 -15.20
N ASP A 130 -5.59 -6.73 -14.34
CA ASP A 130 -5.70 -5.32 -13.96
C ASP A 130 -5.12 -5.11 -12.53
N GLU A 131 -3.90 -5.62 -12.31
CA GLU A 131 -3.23 -5.68 -11.00
C GLU A 131 -3.15 -4.32 -10.29
N ASP A 132 -2.93 -3.26 -11.06
CA ASP A 132 -2.76 -1.91 -10.51
C ASP A 132 -4.03 -1.40 -9.81
N LYS A 133 -5.21 -1.74 -10.29
CA LYS A 133 -6.47 -1.25 -9.68
C LYS A 133 -6.83 -1.97 -8.39
N LEU A 134 -6.58 -3.28 -8.32
CA LEU A 134 -6.97 -4.07 -7.15
C LEU A 134 -6.12 -3.79 -5.92
N THR A 135 -4.82 -3.65 -6.11
CA THR A 135 -3.88 -3.38 -5.02
C THR A 135 -4.16 -2.05 -4.34
N HIS A 136 -4.76 -1.07 -5.05
CA HIS A 136 -5.05 0.25 -4.51
C HIS A 136 -6.29 0.33 -3.62
N TYR A 137 -7.26 -0.61 -3.77
CA TYR A 137 -8.55 -0.53 -3.05
C TYR A 137 -8.69 -1.49 -1.87
N ILE A 138 -7.79 -2.45 -1.70
CA ILE A 138 -7.92 -3.48 -0.67
C ILE A 138 -6.99 -3.21 0.51
N ASN A 139 -7.54 -2.75 1.64
CA ASN A 139 -6.81 -2.70 2.91
C ASN A 139 -6.69 -4.12 3.52
N PRO A 140 -5.53 -4.53 4.02
CA PRO A 140 -4.27 -3.81 4.20
C PRO A 140 -3.27 -3.91 3.03
N THR A 141 -3.62 -4.53 1.92
CA THR A 141 -2.69 -4.83 0.80
C THR A 141 -2.19 -3.58 0.10
N ASN A 142 -3.02 -2.55 -0.04
CA ASN A 142 -2.68 -1.32 -0.73
C ASN A 142 -1.46 -0.62 -0.11
N TYR A 143 -1.48 -0.32 1.18
CA TYR A 143 -0.36 0.38 1.82
C TYR A 143 0.87 -0.52 2.03
N ILE A 144 0.69 -1.84 2.21
CA ILE A 144 1.82 -2.78 2.26
C ILE A 144 2.55 -2.79 0.91
N TYR A 145 1.80 -2.86 -0.19
CA TYR A 145 2.36 -2.80 -1.55
C TYR A 145 3.04 -1.45 -1.81
N ALA A 146 2.35 -0.34 -1.50
CA ALA A 146 2.86 1.01 -1.70
C ALA A 146 4.16 1.26 -0.92
N VAL A 147 4.21 0.86 0.36
CA VAL A 147 5.42 0.95 1.20
C VAL A 147 6.54 0.07 0.63
N SER A 148 6.25 -1.17 0.24
CA SER A 148 7.27 -2.07 -0.32
C SER A 148 7.87 -1.52 -1.61
N LYS A 149 7.05 -0.94 -2.48
CA LYS A 149 7.47 -0.30 -3.73
C LYS A 149 8.30 0.96 -3.45
N TYR A 150 7.87 1.81 -2.51
CA TYR A 150 8.63 2.98 -2.08
C TYR A 150 10.00 2.61 -1.52
N VAL A 151 10.07 1.63 -0.63
CA VAL A 151 11.34 1.15 -0.06
C VAL A 151 12.24 0.60 -1.15
N LYS A 152 11.71 -0.17 -2.10
CA LYS A 152 12.46 -0.68 -3.24
C LYS A 152 12.99 0.45 -4.14
N GLN A 153 12.22 1.50 -4.36
CA GLN A 153 12.66 2.67 -5.14
C GLN A 153 13.72 3.50 -4.39
N ARG A 154 13.57 3.65 -3.08
CA ARG A 154 14.49 4.46 -2.27
C ARG A 154 15.82 3.76 -1.97
N PHE A 155 15.78 2.47 -1.70
CA PHE A 155 16.94 1.67 -1.28
C PHE A 155 17.39 0.64 -2.33
N GLY A 156 16.57 0.36 -3.36
CA GLY A 156 16.98 -0.41 -4.50
C GLY A 156 18.05 0.33 -5.26
N SER A 157 18.96 -0.40 -5.91
CA SER A 157 19.98 0.16 -6.77
C SER A 157 19.32 1.17 -7.70
N LYS A 158 19.77 2.42 -7.63
CA LYS A 158 19.46 3.40 -8.68
C LYS A 158 20.04 2.81 -9.96
N GLU A 159 19.26 2.10 -10.76
CA GLU A 159 19.49 2.15 -12.17
C GLU A 159 19.45 3.64 -12.48
N SER A 160 20.63 4.21 -12.63
CA SER A 160 20.77 5.59 -13.09
C SER A 160 19.98 5.62 -14.39
N LEU A 161 18.77 6.20 -14.32
CA LEU A 161 18.11 6.65 -15.52
C LEU A 161 19.15 7.56 -16.16
N VAL A 162 19.87 7.03 -17.14
CA VAL A 162 20.71 7.85 -18.01
C VAL A 162 19.70 8.71 -18.75
N VAL A 163 19.44 9.88 -18.17
CA VAL A 163 18.62 10.89 -18.82
C VAL A 163 19.38 11.25 -20.07
N GLN A 164 19.02 10.62 -21.18
CA GLN A 164 19.54 11.07 -22.47
C GLN A 164 18.95 12.45 -22.73
N PRO A 165 19.79 13.48 -22.80
CA PRO A 165 19.31 14.81 -23.11
C PRO A 165 18.63 14.76 -24.48
N ILE A 166 17.32 15.06 -24.49
CA ILE A 166 16.50 15.09 -25.70
C ILE A 166 16.73 16.44 -26.37
N GLY A 167 16.91 16.45 -27.68
CA GLY A 167 16.96 17.69 -28.45
C GLY A 167 18.34 18.35 -28.57
N LEU A 168 19.44 17.63 -28.32
CA LEU A 168 20.79 18.14 -28.58
C LEU A 168 21.04 18.47 -30.06
N ASP A 169 20.26 17.95 -30.96
CA ASP A 169 20.27 18.16 -32.40
C ASP A 169 19.20 19.17 -32.87
N SER A 170 18.41 19.69 -31.94
CA SER A 170 17.39 20.68 -32.30
C SER A 170 18.03 22.01 -32.70
N THR A 171 17.81 22.44 -33.94
CA THR A 171 18.24 23.75 -34.47
C THR A 171 17.02 24.63 -34.67
N VAL A 172 17.18 25.91 -34.38
CA VAL A 172 16.10 26.90 -34.60
C VAL A 172 15.90 27.04 -36.11
N GLY A 173 14.69 26.74 -36.59
CA GLY A 173 14.34 26.85 -38.00
C GLY A 173 14.48 28.29 -38.49
N ALA A 174 14.93 28.46 -39.74
CA ALA A 174 15.17 29.76 -40.37
C ALA A 174 13.96 30.71 -40.32
N GLU A 175 12.76 30.17 -40.35
CA GLU A 175 11.50 30.95 -40.21
C GLU A 175 11.34 31.57 -38.81
N LEU A 176 11.82 30.95 -37.77
CA LEU A 176 11.75 31.48 -36.41
C LEU A 176 12.81 32.57 -36.18
N MET A 177 13.99 32.40 -36.82
CA MET A 177 15.04 33.42 -36.79
C MET A 177 14.66 34.68 -37.55
N ALA A 178 13.84 34.58 -38.58
CA ALA A 178 13.38 35.70 -39.42
C ALA A 178 12.22 36.52 -38.79
N ARG A 179 11.65 36.07 -37.66
CA ARG A 179 10.53 36.76 -37.01
C ARG A 179 11.01 38.02 -36.26
N PRO A 180 10.42 39.20 -36.52
CA PRO A 180 10.83 40.45 -35.86
C PRO A 180 10.42 40.54 -34.38
N LYS A 181 9.56 39.62 -33.92
CA LYS A 181 9.10 39.61 -32.52
C LYS A 181 9.73 38.44 -31.75
N LYS A 182 10.33 38.74 -30.59
CA LYS A 182 10.80 37.72 -29.65
C LYS A 182 9.61 36.94 -29.10
N SER A 183 9.64 35.63 -29.26
CA SER A 183 8.63 34.70 -28.66
C SER A 183 9.16 34.20 -27.33
N LEU A 184 8.39 34.36 -26.26
CA LEU A 184 8.68 33.76 -24.96
C LEU A 184 7.89 32.46 -24.84
N TRP A 185 8.59 31.37 -24.67
CA TRP A 185 7.99 30.05 -24.41
C TRP A 185 8.16 29.75 -22.93
N ILE A 186 7.04 29.61 -22.22
CA ILE A 186 7.03 29.21 -20.81
C ILE A 186 6.63 27.75 -20.77
N PHE A 187 7.53 26.88 -20.30
CA PHE A 187 7.24 25.48 -20.02
C PHE A 187 7.03 25.34 -18.52
N GLU A 188 5.81 25.03 -18.12
CA GLU A 188 5.50 24.67 -16.76
C GLU A 188 5.64 23.14 -16.63
N VAL A 189 6.68 22.71 -15.92
CA VAL A 189 6.89 21.29 -15.61
C VAL A 189 6.24 21.07 -14.25
N GLY A 190 5.05 20.44 -14.24
CA GLY A 190 4.41 20.01 -13.01
C GLY A 190 5.22 18.87 -12.37
N GLU A 191 5.43 18.97 -11.06
CA GLU A 191 5.99 17.89 -10.24
C GLU A 191 4.95 16.81 -9.98
#